data_89edfd3e5c28c7807d227876721b4263
#
_entry.id   89edfd3e5c28c7807d227876721b4263
#
_cell.length_a   1.000
_cell.length_b   1.000
_cell.length_c   1.000
_cell.angle_alpha   90.00
_cell.angle_beta   90.00
_cell.angle_gamma   90.00
#
_symmetry.space_group_name_H-M   'P 1'
#
loop_
_entity.id
_entity.type
_entity.pdbx_description
1 polymer ?
#
loop_
_entity_poly.entity_id
_entity_poly.type
_entity_poly.pdbx_seq_one_letter_code
_entity_poly.pdbx_strand_id
1 'polypeptide(L)'
;TGCGYLHGKALYEADSLEACLKGLVYECSWEPEASVYKWYAQQEGDETVLYANFQGADPNRENVEINVRRECFMPSKTGVNYITVSGFTVTQAATTWAPPAAYQDGMIGPHWSKGWIIEDCDISNSKCAGISLGKYYDPDNDHYFTTKHVKSPTQMERDAVCRGQYHGWLKEKVGSHIVRRCNIHHCEQGGIIGRMGGVFSLIEDNHIHHINNMMELGGAEIAGIKMHAAIDVVYRRNYIHHCT
;
A
#
# COMPACT_ATOMS: atom_id res chain seq x y z
N THR A 1 4.90 -11.41 -0.88
CA THR A 1 5.24 -9.99 -0.81
C THR A 1 5.93 -9.70 0.50
N GLY A 2 7.04 -9.02 0.45
CA GLY A 2 7.84 -8.64 1.60
C GLY A 2 8.90 -7.65 1.19
N CYS A 3 9.64 -7.14 2.14
CA CYS A 3 10.82 -6.33 1.92
C CYS A 3 11.79 -6.52 3.09
N GLY A 4 13.10 -6.51 2.78
CA GLY A 4 14.14 -6.36 3.77
C GLY A 4 14.52 -4.90 3.94
N TYR A 5 15.07 -4.55 5.08
CA TYR A 5 15.53 -3.19 5.39
C TYR A 5 16.90 -3.23 6.04
N LEU A 6 17.72 -2.27 5.70
CA LEU A 6 18.98 -1.97 6.38
C LEU A 6 18.91 -0.53 6.89
N HIS A 7 19.02 -0.33 8.22
CA HIS A 7 18.87 0.98 8.86
C HIS A 7 17.58 1.71 8.46
N GLY A 8 16.48 0.97 8.33
CA GLY A 8 15.18 1.51 7.93
C GLY A 8 15.03 1.82 6.42
N LYS A 9 16.07 1.61 5.61
CA LYS A 9 16.00 1.77 4.16
C LYS A 9 15.64 0.44 3.50
N ALA A 10 14.66 0.47 2.59
CA ALA A 10 14.20 -0.71 1.87
C ALA A 10 15.28 -1.25 0.92
N LEU A 11 15.42 -2.56 0.88
CA LEU A 11 16.26 -3.27 -0.07
C LEU A 11 15.46 -3.56 -1.34
N TYR A 12 16.11 -3.53 -2.49
CA TYR A 12 15.50 -3.86 -3.78
C TYR A 12 15.30 -5.37 -3.93
N GLU A 13 14.15 -5.77 -4.44
CA GLU A 13 13.88 -7.18 -4.73
C GLU A 13 14.68 -7.62 -5.96
N ALA A 14 15.42 -8.70 -5.85
CA ALA A 14 16.14 -9.26 -6.97
C ALA A 14 15.29 -10.31 -7.69
N ASP A 15 15.40 -10.38 -9.01
CA ASP A 15 14.74 -11.37 -9.85
C ASP A 15 15.40 -12.76 -9.78
N SER A 16 16.62 -12.82 -9.26
CA SER A 16 17.39 -14.04 -9.10
C SER A 16 18.38 -13.97 -7.95
N LEU A 17 18.77 -15.12 -7.42
CA LEU A 17 19.82 -15.23 -6.41
C LEU A 17 21.14 -14.63 -6.91
N GLU A 18 21.48 -14.88 -8.18
CA GLU A 18 22.70 -14.34 -8.80
C GLU A 18 22.69 -12.82 -8.82
N ALA A 19 21.58 -12.19 -9.21
CA ALA A 19 21.43 -10.75 -9.23
C ALA A 19 21.51 -10.15 -7.81
N CYS A 20 20.96 -10.84 -6.82
CA CYS A 20 21.07 -10.46 -5.41
C CYS A 20 22.53 -10.48 -4.94
N LEU A 21 23.20 -11.60 -5.11
CA LEU A 21 24.59 -11.79 -4.64
C LEU A 21 25.58 -10.83 -5.32
N LYS A 22 25.38 -10.52 -6.60
CA LYS A 22 26.21 -9.58 -7.35
C LYS A 22 25.88 -8.11 -7.07
N GLY A 23 24.74 -7.82 -6.48
CA GLY A 23 24.28 -6.44 -6.29
C GLY A 23 24.12 -5.71 -7.63
N LEU A 24 23.48 -6.36 -8.61
CA LEU A 24 23.31 -5.75 -9.94
C LEU A 24 22.47 -4.49 -9.83
N VAL A 25 22.92 -3.41 -10.44
CA VAL A 25 22.22 -2.12 -10.44
C VAL A 25 20.89 -2.24 -11.20
N TYR A 26 19.87 -1.61 -10.70
CA TYR A 26 18.57 -1.46 -11.36
C TYR A 26 18.43 -0.03 -11.88
N GLU A 27 18.78 0.15 -13.15
CA GLU A 27 18.88 1.46 -13.81
C GLU A 27 17.53 2.21 -13.92
N CYS A 28 16.41 1.50 -13.80
CA CYS A 28 15.08 2.12 -13.89
C CYS A 28 14.66 2.82 -12.59
N SER A 29 15.33 2.54 -11.47
CA SER A 29 15.04 3.23 -10.21
C SER A 29 15.38 4.71 -10.28
N TRP A 30 14.72 5.52 -9.48
CA TRP A 30 15.12 6.91 -9.28
C TRP A 30 16.42 7.05 -8.46
N GLU A 31 16.79 6.01 -7.71
CA GLU A 31 18.02 5.91 -6.92
C GLU A 31 18.80 4.65 -7.31
N PRO A 32 19.32 4.57 -8.56
CA PRO A 32 19.94 3.34 -9.06
C PRO A 32 21.15 2.91 -8.23
N GLU A 33 21.90 3.86 -7.66
CA GLU A 33 23.02 3.57 -6.77
C GLU A 33 22.60 2.86 -5.46
N ALA A 34 21.38 3.08 -4.98
CA ALA A 34 20.84 2.37 -3.83
C ALA A 34 20.38 0.95 -4.17
N SER A 35 20.13 0.67 -5.44
CA SER A 35 19.60 -0.62 -5.90
C SER A 35 20.56 -1.78 -5.83
N VAL A 36 21.82 -1.54 -5.48
CA VAL A 36 22.85 -2.58 -5.20
C VAL A 36 22.55 -3.33 -3.90
N TYR A 37 21.83 -2.68 -2.97
CA TYR A 37 21.34 -3.32 -1.75
C TYR A 37 20.10 -4.12 -2.09
N LYS A 38 20.22 -5.44 -2.10
CA LYS A 38 19.18 -6.34 -2.62
C LYS A 38 18.81 -7.42 -1.65
N TRP A 39 17.62 -7.95 -1.85
CA TRP A 39 17.16 -9.17 -1.20
C TRP A 39 16.54 -10.12 -2.22
N TYR A 40 16.54 -11.40 -1.90
CA TYR A 40 15.92 -12.46 -2.69
C TYR A 40 15.37 -13.52 -1.76
N ALA A 41 14.22 -14.09 -2.08
CA ALA A 41 13.59 -15.15 -1.31
C ALA A 41 13.50 -16.43 -2.15
N GLN A 42 13.85 -17.55 -1.55
CA GLN A 42 13.73 -18.86 -2.14
C GLN A 42 12.97 -19.80 -1.21
N GLN A 43 12.05 -20.57 -1.77
CA GLN A 43 11.35 -21.61 -1.02
C GLN A 43 12.21 -22.88 -1.01
N GLU A 44 12.51 -23.39 0.18
CA GLU A 44 13.26 -24.62 0.39
C GLU A 44 12.45 -25.56 1.30
N GLY A 45 11.70 -26.49 0.69
CA GLY A 45 10.75 -27.32 1.43
C GLY A 45 9.65 -26.48 2.05
N ASP A 46 9.50 -26.55 3.37
CA ASP A 46 8.52 -25.78 4.14
C ASP A 46 9.08 -24.45 4.66
N GLU A 47 10.34 -24.14 4.37
CA GLU A 47 11.00 -22.93 4.83
C GLU A 47 11.17 -21.92 3.67
N THR A 48 11.20 -20.64 4.03
CA THR A 48 11.59 -19.56 3.12
C THR A 48 12.95 -19.04 3.53
N VAL A 49 13.94 -19.24 2.66
CA VAL A 49 15.30 -18.73 2.87
C VAL A 49 15.40 -17.35 2.25
N LEU A 50 15.89 -16.39 3.04
CA LEU A 50 16.11 -15.02 2.61
C LEU A 50 17.61 -14.79 2.39
N TYR A 51 17.95 -14.32 1.21
CA TYR A 51 19.28 -13.85 0.86
C TYR A 51 19.27 -12.34 0.78
N ALA A 52 20.31 -11.69 1.25
CA ALA A 52 20.45 -10.25 1.13
C ALA A 52 21.89 -9.83 0.86
N ASN A 53 22.06 -8.79 0.08
CA ASN A 53 23.35 -8.17 -0.19
C ASN A 53 23.40 -6.81 0.51
N PHE A 54 24.19 -6.73 1.57
CA PHE A 54 24.39 -5.54 2.37
C PHE A 54 25.68 -4.79 2.02
N GLN A 55 26.26 -5.06 0.83
CA GLN A 55 27.48 -4.41 0.32
C GLN A 55 28.66 -4.50 1.31
N GLY A 56 28.81 -5.65 1.95
CA GLY A 56 29.90 -5.95 2.88
C GLY A 56 29.62 -5.59 4.35
N ALA A 57 28.48 -5.00 4.67
CA ALA A 57 28.07 -4.82 6.06
C ALA A 57 27.72 -6.17 6.70
N ASP A 58 28.09 -6.37 7.97
CA ASP A 58 27.78 -7.58 8.75
C ASP A 58 26.38 -7.47 9.36
N PRO A 59 25.39 -8.25 8.89
CA PRO A 59 24.02 -8.16 9.37
C PRO A 59 23.85 -8.44 10.86
N ASN A 60 24.84 -9.08 11.50
CA ASN A 60 24.81 -9.32 12.95
C ASN A 60 25.18 -8.07 13.77
N ARG A 61 25.69 -7.04 13.12
CA ARG A 61 26.11 -5.78 13.74
C ARG A 61 25.29 -4.59 13.32
N GLU A 62 24.45 -4.77 12.33
CA GLU A 62 23.63 -3.72 11.72
C GLU A 62 22.16 -3.88 12.09
N ASN A 63 21.39 -2.80 11.98
CA ASN A 63 19.94 -2.89 12.13
C ASN A 63 19.33 -3.41 10.84
N VAL A 64 19.04 -4.72 10.83
CA VAL A 64 18.39 -5.43 9.72
C VAL A 64 16.99 -5.85 10.14
N GLU A 65 16.02 -5.52 9.33
CA GLU A 65 14.61 -5.79 9.58
C GLU A 65 13.97 -6.45 8.35
N ILE A 66 12.93 -7.23 8.58
CA ILE A 66 12.05 -7.77 7.52
C ILE A 66 10.60 -7.50 7.91
N ASN A 67 9.79 -7.07 6.96
CA ASN A 67 8.38 -6.91 7.24
C ASN A 67 7.64 -8.26 7.13
N VAL A 68 6.80 -8.52 8.12
CA VAL A 68 6.01 -9.75 8.20
C VAL A 68 4.51 -9.49 8.34
N ARG A 69 4.12 -8.22 8.48
CA ARG A 69 2.72 -7.80 8.61
C ARG A 69 2.29 -7.00 7.40
N ARG A 70 1.07 -7.24 6.98
CA ARG A 70 0.48 -6.55 5.81
C ARG A 70 -0.02 -5.16 6.16
N GLU A 71 -0.46 -4.97 7.40
CA GLU A 71 -1.18 -3.76 7.82
C GLU A 71 -0.73 -3.36 9.23
N CYS A 72 -0.86 -2.07 9.55
CA CYS A 72 -0.59 -1.52 10.88
C CYS A 72 -1.90 -1.18 11.61
N PHE A 73 -2.82 -0.49 10.93
CA PHE A 73 -4.14 -0.14 11.47
C PHE A 73 -5.23 -0.54 10.48
N MET A 74 -5.81 -1.70 10.66
CA MET A 74 -6.88 -2.24 9.83
C MET A 74 -7.91 -2.95 10.70
N PRO A 75 -9.19 -2.58 10.65
CA PRO A 75 -10.21 -3.29 11.41
C PRO A 75 -10.48 -4.66 10.77
N SER A 76 -10.64 -5.69 11.58
CA SER A 76 -10.92 -7.06 11.12
C SER A 76 -12.34 -7.24 10.55
N LYS A 77 -13.19 -6.23 10.67
CA LYS A 77 -14.58 -6.23 10.21
C LYS A 77 -15.01 -4.85 9.72
N THR A 78 -16.04 -4.82 8.91
CA THR A 78 -16.68 -3.58 8.44
C THR A 78 -17.44 -2.85 9.55
N GLY A 79 -17.69 -1.56 9.40
CA GLY A 79 -18.50 -0.76 10.33
C GLY A 79 -17.79 -0.39 11.65
N VAL A 80 -16.48 -0.48 11.72
CA VAL A 80 -15.70 0.05 12.84
C VAL A 80 -15.47 1.55 12.60
N ASN A 81 -16.37 2.37 13.10
CA ASN A 81 -16.47 3.78 12.78
C ASN A 81 -15.75 4.69 13.78
N TYR A 82 -15.42 5.91 13.33
CA TYR A 82 -14.97 7.03 14.17
C TYR A 82 -13.67 6.74 14.96
N ILE A 83 -12.72 6.10 14.30
CA ILE A 83 -11.38 5.89 14.84
C ILE A 83 -10.50 7.07 14.43
N THR A 84 -9.67 7.54 15.35
CA THR A 84 -8.62 8.52 15.07
C THR A 84 -7.25 7.87 15.24
N VAL A 85 -6.42 7.99 14.18
CA VAL A 85 -5.01 7.60 14.18
C VAL A 85 -4.21 8.91 14.05
N SER A 86 -3.51 9.30 15.10
CA SER A 86 -2.85 10.60 15.16
C SER A 86 -1.46 10.52 15.79
N GLY A 87 -0.48 11.19 15.16
CA GLY A 87 0.86 11.36 15.72
C GLY A 87 1.75 10.10 15.67
N PHE A 88 1.48 9.15 14.79
CA PHE A 88 2.27 7.93 14.66
C PHE A 88 3.28 8.02 13.51
N THR A 89 4.43 7.39 13.71
CA THR A 89 5.28 6.92 12.61
C THR A 89 4.83 5.50 12.26
N VAL A 90 4.30 5.33 11.05
CA VAL A 90 3.77 4.06 10.53
C VAL A 90 4.63 3.64 9.35
N THR A 91 5.34 2.53 9.48
CA THR A 91 6.35 2.14 8.49
C THR A 91 6.46 0.63 8.29
N GLN A 92 7.04 0.22 7.15
CA GLN A 92 7.51 -1.15 6.90
C GLN A 92 6.40 -2.21 6.85
N ALA A 93 5.30 -1.95 6.15
CA ALA A 93 4.27 -2.97 5.96
C ALA A 93 4.39 -3.70 4.61
N ALA A 94 4.16 -5.01 4.65
CA ALA A 94 4.15 -5.91 3.49
C ALA A 94 2.77 -5.91 2.79
N THR A 95 2.24 -4.74 2.49
CA THR A 95 0.98 -4.62 1.73
C THR A 95 1.09 -5.33 0.39
N THR A 96 0.02 -5.97 -0.05
CA THR A 96 0.00 -6.68 -1.33
C THR A 96 -0.44 -5.78 -2.47
N TRP A 97 0.24 -5.92 -3.61
CA TRP A 97 -0.24 -5.28 -4.83
C TRP A 97 -1.61 -5.85 -5.22
N ALA A 98 -2.52 -4.98 -5.56
CA ALA A 98 -3.82 -5.37 -6.10
C ALA A 98 -4.31 -4.30 -7.08
N PRO A 99 -4.97 -4.71 -8.19
CA PRO A 99 -5.63 -3.76 -9.07
C PRO A 99 -6.87 -3.15 -8.38
N PRO A 100 -7.39 -2.01 -8.84
CA PRO A 100 -8.56 -1.37 -8.24
C PRO A 100 -9.83 -2.23 -8.25
N ALA A 101 -9.89 -3.21 -9.14
CA ALA A 101 -10.99 -4.17 -9.20
C ALA A 101 -11.01 -5.12 -8.00
N ALA A 102 -9.86 -5.37 -7.39
CA ALA A 102 -9.71 -6.17 -6.18
C ALA A 102 -9.67 -5.30 -4.93
N TYR A 103 -9.68 -5.93 -3.78
CA TYR A 103 -9.46 -5.25 -2.51
C TYR A 103 -7.98 -4.83 -2.39
N GLN A 104 -7.75 -3.54 -2.12
CA GLN A 104 -6.41 -2.97 -1.99
C GLN A 104 -6.15 -2.63 -0.53
N ASP A 105 -5.12 -3.25 0.05
CA ASP A 105 -4.68 -2.98 1.41
C ASP A 105 -3.79 -1.73 1.47
N GLY A 106 -3.89 -0.98 2.57
CA GLY A 106 -2.94 0.05 2.94
C GLY A 106 -2.35 -0.25 4.31
N MET A 107 -1.27 0.41 4.69
CA MET A 107 -0.75 0.31 6.06
C MET A 107 -1.79 0.78 7.08
N ILE A 108 -2.53 1.83 6.73
CA ILE A 108 -3.69 2.30 7.47
C ILE A 108 -4.90 2.19 6.55
N GLY A 109 -5.97 1.58 7.04
CA GLY A 109 -7.19 1.44 6.26
C GLY A 109 -8.45 1.36 7.10
N PRO A 110 -9.42 2.25 6.88
CA PRO A 110 -10.71 2.20 7.58
C PRO A 110 -11.57 1.00 7.17
N HIS A 111 -11.21 0.27 6.13
CA HIS A 111 -12.03 -0.78 5.55
C HIS A 111 -13.37 -0.20 5.06
N TRP A 112 -14.48 -0.92 5.19
CA TRP A 112 -15.81 -0.40 4.90
C TRP A 112 -16.43 0.18 6.16
N SER A 113 -16.10 1.45 6.47
CA SER A 113 -16.52 2.13 7.69
C SER A 113 -16.68 3.63 7.46
N LYS A 114 -16.95 4.38 8.51
CA LYS A 114 -17.25 5.81 8.45
C LYS A 114 -16.41 6.62 9.42
N GLY A 115 -16.04 7.83 8.99
CA GLY A 115 -15.59 8.89 9.88
C GLY A 115 -14.24 8.65 10.55
N TRP A 116 -13.32 7.94 9.93
CA TRP A 116 -11.96 7.85 10.43
C TRP A 116 -11.22 9.16 10.22
N ILE A 117 -10.35 9.51 11.17
CA ILE A 117 -9.43 10.63 11.09
C ILE A 117 -8.01 10.06 11.14
N ILE A 118 -7.21 10.35 10.11
CA ILE A 118 -5.80 10.00 10.03
C ILE A 118 -5.06 11.32 9.93
N GLU A 119 -4.29 11.66 10.95
CA GLU A 119 -3.69 12.98 11.03
C GLU A 119 -2.33 12.99 11.73
N ASP A 120 -1.50 13.98 11.35
CA ASP A 120 -0.21 14.24 11.99
C ASP A 120 0.70 12.98 12.02
N CYS A 121 0.59 12.12 11.02
CA CYS A 121 1.33 10.86 10.92
C CYS A 121 2.46 10.98 9.87
N ASP A 122 3.56 10.27 10.14
CA ASP A 122 4.58 9.95 9.14
C ASP A 122 4.36 8.51 8.66
N ILE A 123 4.09 8.34 7.35
CA ILE A 123 3.66 7.05 6.78
C ILE A 123 4.59 6.69 5.62
N SER A 124 5.38 5.63 5.78
CA SER A 124 6.43 5.32 4.82
C SER A 124 6.74 3.83 4.66
N ASN A 125 7.47 3.50 3.62
CA ASN A 125 7.99 2.15 3.38
C ASN A 125 6.88 1.08 3.32
N SER A 126 5.79 1.41 2.65
CA SER A 126 4.80 0.40 2.26
C SER A 126 5.24 -0.30 0.98
N LYS A 127 5.20 -1.62 0.95
CA LYS A 127 5.46 -2.35 -0.31
C LYS A 127 4.47 -1.95 -1.42
N CYS A 128 3.25 -1.52 -1.07
CA CYS A 128 2.27 -1.03 -2.03
C CYS A 128 1.66 0.31 -1.58
N ALA A 129 0.57 0.31 -0.83
CA ALA A 129 -0.13 1.56 -0.50
C ALA A 129 0.10 2.03 0.94
N GLY A 130 0.25 3.32 1.13
CA GLY A 130 0.34 3.94 2.45
C GLY A 130 -1.01 3.90 3.18
N ILE A 131 -2.00 4.57 2.63
CA ILE A 131 -3.37 4.60 3.16
C ILE A 131 -4.33 4.04 2.11
N SER A 132 -5.25 3.16 2.54
CA SER A 132 -6.37 2.71 1.72
C SER A 132 -7.69 3.08 2.35
N LEU A 133 -8.44 4.01 1.75
CA LEU A 133 -9.75 4.46 2.26
C LEU A 133 -10.89 3.49 1.95
N GLY A 134 -10.53 2.27 1.61
CA GLY A 134 -11.43 1.15 1.57
C GLY A 134 -12.18 0.95 0.26
N LYS A 135 -12.62 -0.26 0.14
CA LYS A 135 -13.54 -0.78 -0.86
C LYS A 135 -14.53 -1.67 -0.11
N TYR A 136 -15.73 -1.82 -0.63
CA TYR A 136 -16.61 -2.88 -0.12
C TYR A 136 -15.95 -4.24 -0.34
N TYR A 137 -15.56 -4.89 0.76
CA TYR A 137 -14.97 -6.22 0.71
C TYR A 137 -16.04 -7.28 0.50
N ASP A 138 -15.89 -8.07 -0.53
CA ASP A 138 -16.79 -9.16 -0.90
C ASP A 138 -15.97 -10.46 -1.00
N PRO A 139 -16.00 -11.31 0.02
CA PRO A 139 -15.21 -12.55 0.03
C PRO A 139 -15.54 -13.48 -1.14
N ASP A 140 -16.75 -13.39 -1.70
CA ASP A 140 -17.16 -14.20 -2.85
C ASP A 140 -16.72 -13.62 -4.19
N ASN A 141 -16.30 -12.36 -4.22
CA ASN A 141 -15.96 -11.63 -5.46
C ASN A 141 -14.54 -11.07 -5.51
N ASP A 142 -13.86 -10.97 -4.39
CA ASP A 142 -12.51 -10.37 -4.32
C ASP A 142 -11.36 -11.37 -4.52
N HIS A 143 -11.65 -12.54 -5.06
CA HIS A 143 -10.66 -13.59 -5.35
C HIS A 143 -10.03 -13.42 -6.73
N TYR A 144 -9.32 -12.33 -6.96
CA TYR A 144 -8.76 -12.02 -8.29
C TYR A 144 -7.83 -13.10 -8.84
N PHE A 145 -7.04 -13.73 -7.98
CA PHE A 145 -6.05 -14.72 -8.39
C PHE A 145 -6.35 -16.16 -7.96
N THR A 146 -7.43 -16.40 -7.23
CA THR A 146 -7.64 -17.69 -6.55
C THR A 146 -8.83 -18.50 -7.04
N THR A 147 -9.67 -17.97 -7.92
CA THR A 147 -10.84 -18.69 -8.41
C THR A 147 -10.58 -19.39 -9.74
N LYS A 148 -11.21 -20.56 -9.93
CA LYS A 148 -11.18 -21.28 -11.21
C LYS A 148 -11.88 -20.52 -12.35
N HIS A 149 -12.73 -19.57 -12.03
CA HIS A 149 -13.47 -18.72 -12.97
C HIS A 149 -13.07 -17.27 -12.75
N VAL A 150 -12.01 -16.85 -13.45
CA VAL A 150 -11.55 -15.48 -13.42
C VAL A 150 -12.56 -14.57 -14.10
N LYS A 151 -13.18 -13.69 -13.35
CA LYS A 151 -13.99 -12.61 -13.89
C LYS A 151 -13.08 -11.53 -14.48
N SER A 152 -13.55 -10.84 -15.51
CA SER A 152 -12.83 -9.66 -15.99
C SER A 152 -12.78 -8.59 -14.90
N PRO A 153 -11.73 -7.75 -14.84
CA PRO A 153 -11.66 -6.66 -13.88
C PRO A 153 -12.88 -5.75 -13.91
N THR A 154 -13.42 -5.45 -15.09
CA THR A 154 -14.63 -4.63 -15.26
C THR A 154 -15.86 -5.30 -14.64
N GLN A 155 -15.97 -6.63 -14.75
CA GLN A 155 -17.07 -7.36 -14.13
C GLN A 155 -16.96 -7.35 -12.60
N MET A 156 -15.75 -7.56 -12.07
CA MET A 156 -15.50 -7.46 -10.64
C MET A 156 -15.84 -6.07 -10.10
N GLU A 157 -15.52 -5.02 -10.86
CA GLU A 157 -15.89 -3.65 -10.50
C GLU A 157 -17.39 -3.44 -10.42
N ARG A 158 -18.13 -3.86 -11.44
CA ARG A 158 -19.60 -3.74 -11.45
C ARG A 158 -20.22 -4.52 -10.31
N ASP A 159 -19.78 -5.76 -10.09
CA ASP A 159 -20.28 -6.58 -9.00
C ASP A 159 -20.03 -5.93 -7.64
N ALA A 160 -18.84 -5.38 -7.40
CA ALA A 160 -18.51 -4.67 -6.17
C ALA A 160 -19.40 -3.43 -5.95
N VAL A 161 -19.66 -2.64 -7.01
CA VAL A 161 -20.57 -1.48 -6.95
C VAL A 161 -21.99 -1.92 -6.64
N CYS A 162 -22.52 -2.92 -7.34
CA CYS A 162 -23.88 -3.41 -7.13
C CYS A 162 -24.06 -3.96 -5.71
N ARG A 163 -23.10 -4.74 -5.21
CA ARG A 163 -23.15 -5.28 -3.85
C ARG A 163 -22.98 -4.20 -2.81
N GLY A 164 -22.09 -3.25 -3.01
CA GLY A 164 -21.94 -2.09 -2.13
C GLY A 164 -23.26 -1.29 -2.03
N GLN A 165 -23.92 -1.05 -3.16
CA GLN A 165 -25.23 -0.39 -3.19
C GLN A 165 -26.29 -1.21 -2.44
N TYR A 166 -26.34 -2.52 -2.66
CA TYR A 166 -27.27 -3.42 -1.98
C TYR A 166 -27.07 -3.40 -0.46
N HIS A 167 -25.83 -3.38 0.01
CA HIS A 167 -25.48 -3.31 1.44
C HIS A 167 -25.49 -1.89 2.02
N GLY A 168 -25.83 -0.90 1.21
CA GLY A 168 -25.99 0.48 1.64
C GLY A 168 -24.72 1.33 1.50
N TRP A 169 -24.37 1.64 0.27
CA TRP A 169 -23.37 2.66 -0.05
C TRP A 169 -23.97 4.07 0.18
N LEU A 170 -24.09 4.43 1.44
CA LEU A 170 -24.80 5.62 1.92
C LEU A 170 -23.89 6.45 2.82
N LYS A 171 -24.04 7.78 2.78
CA LYS A 171 -23.25 8.72 3.59
C LYS A 171 -23.37 8.48 5.10
N GLU A 172 -24.50 7.91 5.53
CA GLU A 172 -24.75 7.55 6.92
C GLU A 172 -23.93 6.33 7.36
N LYS A 173 -23.46 5.51 6.43
CA LYS A 173 -22.81 4.22 6.70
C LYS A 173 -21.32 4.17 6.38
N VAL A 174 -20.85 4.90 5.34
CA VAL A 174 -19.49 4.76 4.82
C VAL A 174 -18.90 6.10 4.41
N GLY A 175 -17.57 6.18 4.41
CA GLY A 175 -16.84 7.34 3.96
C GLY A 175 -16.75 8.45 5.00
N SER A 176 -16.71 9.69 4.56
CA SER A 176 -16.53 10.87 5.42
C SER A 176 -15.24 10.79 6.26
N HIS A 177 -14.19 10.23 5.70
CA HIS A 177 -12.89 10.16 6.35
C HIS A 177 -12.15 11.49 6.21
N ILE A 178 -11.23 11.76 7.12
CA ILE A 178 -10.32 12.90 7.07
C ILE A 178 -8.90 12.37 7.07
N VAL A 179 -8.11 12.74 6.05
CA VAL A 179 -6.66 12.50 6.02
C VAL A 179 -6.00 13.87 5.94
N ARG A 180 -5.24 14.24 6.97
CA ARG A 180 -4.64 15.57 7.00
C ARG A 180 -3.31 15.66 7.74
N ARG A 181 -2.48 16.60 7.29
CA ARG A 181 -1.17 16.90 7.89
C ARG A 181 -0.27 15.68 8.07
N CYS A 182 -0.40 14.73 7.14
CA CYS A 182 0.45 13.56 7.09
C CYS A 182 1.59 13.77 6.10
N ASN A 183 2.76 13.22 6.44
CA ASN A 183 3.86 13.02 5.52
C ASN A 183 3.81 11.58 5.02
N ILE A 184 3.58 11.38 3.71
CA ILE A 184 3.36 10.05 3.12
C ILE A 184 4.37 9.85 2.01
N HIS A 185 5.25 8.85 2.15
CA HIS A 185 6.36 8.70 1.22
C HIS A 185 6.89 7.26 1.12
N HIS A 186 7.65 7.00 0.06
CA HIS A 186 8.28 5.69 -0.17
C HIS A 186 7.27 4.54 -0.09
N CYS A 187 6.13 4.72 -0.74
CA CYS A 187 5.10 3.71 -0.93
C CYS A 187 5.07 3.32 -2.41
N GLU A 188 5.20 2.03 -2.73
CA GLU A 188 5.49 1.62 -4.10
C GLU A 188 4.26 1.58 -5.03
N GLN A 189 3.05 1.57 -4.54
CA GLN A 189 1.85 1.63 -5.39
C GLN A 189 1.10 2.95 -5.25
N GLY A 190 1.00 3.49 -4.06
CA GLY A 190 0.26 4.73 -3.86
C GLY A 190 0.38 5.32 -2.48
N GLY A 191 0.34 6.64 -2.39
CA GLY A 191 0.30 7.31 -1.10
C GLY A 191 -1.05 7.11 -0.42
N ILE A 192 -2.11 7.59 -1.05
CA ILE A 192 -3.50 7.41 -0.61
C ILE A 192 -4.29 6.80 -1.76
N ILE A 193 -4.80 5.62 -1.55
CA ILE A 193 -5.67 4.95 -2.52
C ILE A 193 -7.06 4.74 -1.90
N GLY A 194 -8.04 4.49 -2.74
CA GLY A 194 -9.37 4.12 -2.27
C GLY A 194 -10.31 3.81 -3.39
N ARG A 195 -11.34 3.07 -3.03
CA ARG A 195 -12.42 2.75 -3.94
C ARG A 195 -13.72 2.66 -3.16
N MET A 196 -14.73 3.40 -3.61
CA MET A 196 -16.06 3.45 -2.98
C MET A 196 -16.06 3.88 -1.50
N GLY A 197 -15.19 3.30 -0.68
CA GLY A 197 -15.10 3.59 0.76
C GLY A 197 -14.58 4.99 1.09
N GLY A 198 -13.85 5.62 0.18
CA GLY A 198 -13.34 6.97 0.33
C GLY A 198 -14.33 8.11 0.04
N VAL A 199 -15.59 7.81 -0.28
CA VAL A 199 -16.60 8.83 -0.62
C VAL A 199 -16.84 9.82 0.52
N PHE A 200 -17.20 11.06 0.18
CA PHE A 200 -17.49 12.14 1.12
C PHE A 200 -16.32 12.55 2.02
N SER A 201 -15.10 12.18 1.66
CA SER A 201 -13.90 12.35 2.49
C SER A 201 -13.18 13.66 2.18
N LEU A 202 -12.39 14.12 3.16
CA LEU A 202 -11.53 15.27 3.06
C LEU A 202 -10.07 14.84 3.13
N ILE A 203 -9.29 15.19 2.11
CA ILE A 203 -7.86 14.92 2.03
C ILE A 203 -7.16 16.26 1.88
N GLU A 204 -6.51 16.75 2.96
CA GLU A 204 -5.98 18.10 3.00
C GLU A 204 -4.65 18.22 3.73
N ASP A 205 -3.87 19.23 3.33
CA ASP A 205 -2.63 19.61 4.01
C ASP A 205 -1.61 18.48 4.16
N ASN A 206 -1.63 17.49 3.26
CA ASN A 206 -0.67 16.39 3.28
C ASN A 206 0.53 16.69 2.39
N HIS A 207 1.68 16.15 2.77
CA HIS A 207 2.87 16.07 1.94
C HIS A 207 3.03 14.63 1.45
N ILE A 208 2.94 14.42 0.13
CA ILE A 208 2.98 13.09 -0.49
C ILE A 208 4.10 13.07 -1.52
N HIS A 209 5.09 12.18 -1.35
CA HIS A 209 6.26 12.21 -2.22
C HIS A 209 6.96 10.86 -2.32
N HIS A 210 7.82 10.72 -3.32
CA HIS A 210 8.62 9.52 -3.57
C HIS A 210 7.75 8.26 -3.60
N ILE A 211 6.67 8.32 -4.39
CA ILE A 211 5.80 7.18 -4.62
C ILE A 211 6.34 6.41 -5.83
N ASN A 212 6.55 5.10 -5.63
CA ASN A 212 7.19 4.20 -6.60
C ASN A 212 8.64 4.61 -6.96
N ASN A 213 9.38 5.12 -5.99
CA ASN A 213 10.76 5.55 -6.24
C ASN A 213 11.70 4.37 -6.57
N MET A 214 11.44 3.17 -6.08
CA MET A 214 12.19 1.97 -6.41
C MET A 214 11.86 1.46 -7.83
N MET A 215 10.72 1.83 -8.41
CA MET A 215 10.26 1.41 -9.73
C MET A 215 10.11 -0.11 -9.90
N GLU A 216 9.90 -0.82 -8.80
CA GLU A 216 9.71 -2.28 -8.82
C GLU A 216 8.31 -2.70 -9.24
N LEU A 217 7.33 -1.83 -9.03
CA LEU A 217 5.95 -2.08 -9.41
C LEU A 217 5.60 -1.32 -10.70
N GLY A 218 4.95 -2.00 -11.60
CA GLY A 218 4.42 -1.42 -12.84
C GLY A 218 2.90 -1.36 -12.84
N GLY A 219 2.36 -0.59 -13.78
CA GLY A 219 0.94 -0.55 -14.06
C GLY A 219 0.31 0.84 -13.92
N ALA A 220 -0.94 0.95 -14.37
CA ALA A 220 -1.69 2.20 -14.43
C ALA A 220 -2.22 2.69 -13.06
N GLU A 221 -1.83 2.02 -11.99
CA GLU A 221 -2.42 2.22 -10.66
C GLU A 221 -1.50 2.96 -9.68
N ILE A 222 -0.41 3.52 -10.19
CA ILE A 222 0.60 4.21 -9.38
C ILE A 222 0.27 5.69 -9.34
N ALA A 223 0.15 6.26 -8.13
CA ALA A 223 -0.13 7.68 -7.95
C ALA A 223 0.10 8.16 -6.51
N GLY A 224 0.34 9.44 -6.32
CA GLY A 224 0.30 10.06 -4.99
C GLY A 224 -1.06 9.88 -4.33
N ILE A 225 -2.14 10.24 -5.03
CA ILE A 225 -3.54 10.00 -4.60
C ILE A 225 -4.30 9.34 -5.74
N LYS A 226 -5.00 8.25 -5.45
CA LYS A 226 -5.84 7.56 -6.42
C LYS A 226 -7.14 7.07 -5.80
N MET A 227 -8.25 7.60 -6.30
CA MET A 227 -9.59 7.26 -5.80
C MET A 227 -10.50 6.83 -6.96
N HIS A 228 -11.01 5.62 -6.88
CA HIS A 228 -12.03 5.11 -7.78
C HIS A 228 -13.43 5.27 -7.18
N ALA A 229 -14.42 5.55 -8.03
CA ALA A 229 -15.80 5.80 -7.61
C ALA A 229 -15.88 6.86 -6.50
N ALA A 230 -15.15 7.96 -6.70
CA ALA A 230 -15.16 9.10 -5.80
C ALA A 230 -16.48 9.88 -5.94
N ILE A 231 -17.11 10.18 -4.81
CA ILE A 231 -18.30 11.03 -4.72
C ILE A 231 -18.06 12.02 -3.60
N ASP A 232 -18.23 13.31 -3.88
CA ASP A 232 -18.06 14.41 -2.92
C ASP A 232 -16.75 14.33 -2.09
N VAL A 233 -15.66 13.96 -2.73
CA VAL A 233 -14.34 13.94 -2.11
C VAL A 233 -13.67 15.28 -2.34
N VAL A 234 -13.15 15.88 -1.28
CA VAL A 234 -12.45 17.16 -1.33
C VAL A 234 -10.95 16.93 -1.18
N TYR A 235 -10.19 17.39 -2.19
CA TYR A 235 -8.73 17.42 -2.15
C TYR A 235 -8.29 18.88 -2.13
N ARG A 236 -7.56 19.29 -1.09
CA ARG A 236 -7.08 20.66 -1.02
C ARG A 236 -5.77 20.82 -0.25
N ARG A 237 -4.95 21.75 -0.71
CA ARG A 237 -3.67 22.12 -0.07
C ARG A 237 -2.72 20.94 0.17
N ASN A 238 -2.79 19.89 -0.66
CA ASN A 238 -1.82 18.81 -0.63
C ASN A 238 -0.62 19.20 -1.48
N TYR A 239 0.58 18.93 -0.98
CA TYR A 239 1.82 19.07 -1.73
C TYR A 239 2.26 17.69 -2.21
N ILE A 240 2.23 17.49 -3.53
CA ILE A 240 2.48 16.17 -4.14
C ILE A 240 3.59 16.34 -5.17
N HIS A 241 4.66 15.53 -5.04
CA HIS A 241 5.78 15.54 -5.97
C HIS A 241 6.51 14.20 -5.98
N HIS A 242 7.35 13.99 -7.00
CA HIS A 242 8.14 12.77 -7.17
C HIS A 242 7.26 11.51 -7.05
N CYS A 243 6.18 11.47 -7.82
CA CYS A 243 5.28 10.34 -7.96
C CYS A 243 5.26 9.93 -9.44
N THR A 244 5.51 8.67 -9.73
CA THR A 244 5.48 8.12 -11.09
C THR A 244 4.24 7.32 -11.35
#